data_86debdaf8ef698494dfa93f4b55a06eb
#
_entry.id   86debdaf8ef698494dfa93f4b55a06eb
#
_cell.length_a   1.000
_cell.length_b   1.000
_cell.length_c   1.000
_cell.angle_alpha   90.00
_cell.angle_beta   90.00
_cell.angle_gamma   90.00
#
_symmetry.space_group_name_H-M   'P 1'
#
loop_
_entity.id
_entity.type
_entity.pdbx_description
1 polymer ?
#
loop_
_entity_poly.entity_id
_entity_poly.type
_entity_poly.pdbx_seq_one_letter_code
_entity_poly.pdbx_strand_id
1 'polypeptide(L)'
;MYHEAPVALEENVKTMLKYQDKGSQIIFTTARFKKYDDRTREILDSLGFKNYELVSGLHNVRRIIVNDYNEANPYPRATSINLKRDTDNLKDFIW
;
A
#
# COMPACT_ATOMS: atom_id res chain seq x y z
N MET A 1 -18.20 2.57 2.27
CA MET A 1 -18.70 3.63 3.12
C MET A 1 -17.64 4.06 4.10
N TYR A 2 -17.43 5.37 4.27
CA TYR A 2 -16.26 5.89 4.97
C TYR A 2 -16.62 6.83 6.11
N HIS A 3 -17.78 6.63 6.70
CA HIS A 3 -18.23 7.44 7.82
C HIS A 3 -17.57 7.07 9.15
N GLU A 4 -16.87 5.94 9.17
CA GLU A 4 -16.11 5.50 10.33
C GLU A 4 -14.63 5.46 9.98
N ALA A 5 -13.77 5.69 10.98
CA ALA A 5 -12.34 5.49 10.79
C ALA A 5 -12.09 4.01 10.54
N PRO A 6 -11.33 3.66 9.48
CA PRO A 6 -11.00 2.27 9.24
C PRO A 6 -10.18 1.70 10.39
N VAL A 7 -10.47 0.47 10.75
CA VAL A 7 -9.65 -0.26 11.72
C VAL A 7 -8.34 -0.63 11.04
N ALA A 8 -7.24 -0.21 11.63
CA ALA A 8 -5.94 -0.54 11.11
C ALA A 8 -5.64 -2.02 11.36
N LEU A 9 -5.13 -2.71 10.35
CA LEU A 9 -4.61 -4.06 10.49
C LEU A 9 -3.18 -3.91 10.99
N GLU A 10 -3.01 -3.99 12.31
CA GLU A 10 -1.77 -3.61 13.00
C GLU A 10 -0.54 -4.37 12.52
N GLU A 11 -0.65 -5.66 12.28
CA GLU A 11 0.49 -6.44 11.83
C GLU A 11 0.89 -6.10 10.40
N ASN A 12 -0.08 -5.84 9.54
CA ASN A 12 0.20 -5.39 8.17
C ASN A 12 0.87 -4.01 8.20
N VAL A 13 0.40 -3.10 9.04
CA VAL A 13 1.00 -1.77 9.19
C VAL A 13 2.44 -1.90 9.68
N LYS A 14 2.68 -2.72 10.69
CA LYS A 14 4.04 -2.96 11.19
C LYS A 14 4.97 -3.49 10.11
N THR A 15 4.48 -4.42 9.30
CA THR A 15 5.26 -4.98 8.20
C THR A 15 5.63 -3.91 7.19
N MET A 16 4.67 -3.07 6.80
CA MET A 16 4.92 -1.99 5.86
C MET A 16 5.88 -0.94 6.42
N LEU A 17 5.73 -0.58 7.69
CA LEU A 17 6.63 0.38 8.35
C LEU A 17 8.05 -0.15 8.42
N LYS A 18 8.22 -1.44 8.64
CA LYS A 18 9.54 -2.08 8.63
C LYS A 18 10.22 -1.89 7.28
N TYR A 19 9.49 -2.05 6.17
CA TYR A 19 10.05 -1.82 4.84
C TYR A 19 10.35 -0.34 4.60
N GLN A 20 9.49 0.55 5.08
CA GLN A 20 9.76 2.00 5.03
C GLN A 20 11.06 2.34 5.75
N ASP A 21 11.27 1.78 6.94
CA ASP A 21 12.48 2.02 7.72
C ASP A 21 13.73 1.49 7.01
N LYS A 22 13.59 0.50 6.17
CA LYS A 22 14.67 -0.04 5.33
C LYS A 22 14.90 0.76 4.05
N GLY A 23 14.16 1.82 3.83
CA GLY A 23 14.31 2.68 2.67
C GLY A 23 13.32 2.44 1.54
N SER A 24 12.34 1.58 1.71
CA SER A 24 11.30 1.39 0.70
C SER A 24 10.42 2.62 0.61
N GLN A 25 10.09 3.01 -0.60
CA GLN A 25 9.07 4.01 -0.84
C GLN A 25 7.72 3.33 -0.97
N ILE A 26 6.71 3.87 -0.28
CA ILE A 26 5.37 3.32 -0.31
C ILE A 26 4.46 4.21 -1.14
N ILE A 27 3.69 3.58 -2.03
CA ILE A 27 2.68 4.24 -2.84
C ILE A 27 1.35 3.60 -2.48
N PHE A 28 0.42 4.42 -1.99
CA PHE A 28 -0.93 3.97 -1.68
C PHE A 28 -1.83 4.27 -2.87
N THR A 29 -2.58 3.28 -3.31
CA THR A 29 -3.57 3.47 -4.36
C THR A 29 -4.93 3.06 -3.83
N THR A 30 -5.97 3.80 -4.21
CA THR A 30 -7.31 3.54 -3.71
C THR A 30 -8.38 4.02 -4.70
N ALA A 31 -9.51 3.32 -4.73
CA ALA A 31 -10.70 3.77 -5.45
C ALA A 31 -11.48 4.85 -4.68
N ARG A 32 -11.11 5.11 -3.44
CA ARG A 32 -11.73 6.14 -2.61
C ARG A 32 -11.65 7.50 -3.30
N PHE A 33 -12.73 8.28 -3.25
CA PHE A 33 -12.81 9.56 -3.95
C PHE A 33 -11.78 10.57 -3.44
N LYS A 34 -11.26 11.38 -4.36
CA LYS A 34 -10.25 12.41 -4.05
C LYS A 34 -10.70 13.39 -2.98
N LYS A 35 -11.99 13.64 -2.85
CA LYS A 35 -12.51 14.54 -1.82
C LYS A 35 -12.22 14.07 -0.40
N TYR A 36 -11.82 12.81 -0.24
CA TYR A 36 -11.45 12.24 1.06
C TYR A 36 -9.94 12.20 1.29
N ASP A 37 -9.13 12.78 0.39
CA ASP A 37 -7.67 12.68 0.46
C ASP A 37 -7.12 13.23 1.77
N ASP A 38 -7.62 14.36 2.24
CA ASP A 38 -7.13 14.96 3.49
C ASP A 38 -7.35 14.01 4.66
N ARG A 39 -8.51 13.40 4.72
CA ARG A 39 -8.83 12.42 5.76
C ARG A 39 -7.97 11.17 5.63
N THR A 40 -7.76 10.71 4.41
CA THR A 40 -6.92 9.55 4.15
C THR A 40 -5.47 9.82 4.57
N ARG A 41 -4.94 11.00 4.25
CA ARG A 41 -3.60 11.39 4.66
C ARG A 41 -3.47 11.52 6.17
N GLU A 42 -4.47 12.05 6.85
CA GLU A 42 -4.47 12.09 8.32
C GLU A 42 -4.31 10.70 8.91
N ILE A 43 -5.04 9.73 8.39
CA ILE A 43 -4.98 8.35 8.85
C ILE A 43 -3.59 7.76 8.61
N LEU A 44 -3.06 7.91 7.39
CA LEU A 44 -1.74 7.37 7.04
C LEU A 44 -0.64 8.01 7.88
N ASP A 45 -0.70 9.32 8.07
CA ASP A 45 0.28 10.04 8.90
C ASP A 45 0.21 9.57 10.35
N SER A 46 -0.99 9.35 10.87
CA SER A 46 -1.16 8.87 12.24
C SER A 46 -0.65 7.45 12.45
N LEU A 47 -0.59 6.65 11.39
CA LEU A 47 -0.04 5.29 11.44
C LEU A 47 1.49 5.26 11.35
N GLY A 48 2.12 6.38 11.04
CA GLY A 48 3.58 6.50 10.97
C GLY A 48 4.17 6.48 9.57
N PHE A 49 3.35 6.50 8.53
CA PHE A 49 3.86 6.55 7.16
C PHE A 49 4.39 7.94 6.82
N LYS A 50 5.53 7.99 6.14
CA LYS A 50 6.22 9.23 5.75
C LYS A 50 6.62 9.18 4.30
N ASN A 51 6.63 10.33 3.65
CA ASN A 51 7.11 10.46 2.27
C ASN A 51 6.46 9.48 1.28
N TYR A 52 5.23 9.10 1.56
CA TYR A 52 4.46 8.22 0.69
C TYR A 52 3.79 9.02 -0.42
N GLU A 53 3.43 8.31 -1.48
CA GLU A 53 2.54 8.84 -2.51
C GLU A 53 1.13 8.28 -2.29
N LEU A 54 0.13 9.08 -2.59
CA LEU A 54 -1.26 8.66 -2.54
C LEU A 54 -1.91 8.92 -3.90
N VAL A 55 -2.41 7.87 -4.52
CA VAL A 55 -3.17 7.97 -5.77
C VAL A 55 -4.58 7.51 -5.48
N SER A 56 -5.51 8.44 -5.45
CA SER A 56 -6.91 8.20 -5.11
C SER A 56 -7.84 8.36 -6.31
N GLY A 57 -9.10 8.02 -6.13
CA GLY A 57 -10.10 8.15 -7.18
C GLY A 57 -9.88 7.20 -8.35
N LEU A 58 -9.15 6.13 -8.16
CA LEU A 58 -8.96 5.12 -9.19
C LEU A 58 -10.25 4.34 -9.43
N HIS A 59 -10.37 3.79 -10.62
CA HIS A 59 -11.49 2.90 -10.89
C HIS A 59 -11.40 1.66 -10.00
N ASN A 60 -12.54 1.16 -9.56
CA ASN A 60 -12.59 -0.03 -8.71
C ASN A 60 -12.49 -1.30 -9.56
N VAL A 61 -11.35 -1.47 -10.22
CA VAL A 61 -11.04 -2.59 -11.10
C VAL A 61 -9.64 -3.11 -10.79
N ARG A 62 -9.27 -4.21 -11.43
CA ARG A 62 -7.96 -4.81 -11.23
C ARG A 62 -6.85 -3.81 -11.58
N ARG A 63 -5.83 -3.77 -10.77
CA ARG A 63 -4.63 -2.97 -11.01
C ARG A 63 -3.55 -3.84 -11.61
N ILE A 64 -2.83 -3.29 -12.57
CA ILE A 64 -1.76 -4.00 -13.26
C ILE A 64 -0.49 -3.18 -13.12
N ILE A 65 0.60 -3.83 -12.73
CA ILE A 65 1.91 -3.22 -12.66
C ILE A 65 2.71 -3.75 -13.85
N VAL A 66 3.23 -2.83 -14.66
CA VAL A 66 4.13 -3.19 -15.76
C VAL A 66 5.52 -2.73 -15.38
N ASN A 67 6.43 -3.66 -15.29
CA ASN A 67 7.81 -3.40 -14.92
C ASN A 67 8.73 -4.10 -15.91
N ASP A 68 9.84 -3.47 -16.27
CA ASP A 68 10.78 -4.07 -17.18
C ASP A 68 11.98 -4.64 -16.42
N TYR A 69 12.73 -5.48 -17.09
CA TYR A 69 14.01 -5.95 -16.60
C TYR A 69 14.93 -6.19 -17.81
N ASN A 70 16.23 -6.26 -17.55
CA ASN A 70 17.21 -6.39 -18.64
C ASN A 70 18.25 -7.47 -18.32
N GLU A 71 19.17 -7.70 -19.26
CA GLU A 71 20.20 -8.74 -19.12
C GLU A 71 21.16 -8.49 -17.94
N ALA A 72 21.43 -7.23 -17.61
CA ALA A 72 22.26 -6.87 -16.47
C ALA A 72 21.57 -7.18 -15.14
N ASN A 73 20.24 -7.22 -15.14
CA ASN A 73 19.44 -7.52 -13.97
C ASN A 73 18.22 -8.32 -14.41
N PRO A 74 18.40 -9.62 -14.72
CA PRO A 74 17.38 -10.42 -15.38
C PRO A 74 16.21 -10.84 -14.49
N TYR A 75 16.29 -10.60 -13.17
CA TYR A 75 15.25 -11.02 -12.26
C TYR A 75 14.12 -9.99 -12.21
N PRO A 76 12.88 -10.40 -12.43
CA PRO A 76 11.74 -9.49 -12.25
C PRO A 76 11.72 -8.91 -10.83
N ARG A 77 11.47 -7.60 -10.73
CA ARG A 77 11.46 -6.90 -9.44
C ARG A 77 10.07 -6.55 -8.96
N ALA A 78 9.06 -6.96 -9.70
CA ALA A 78 7.67 -6.74 -9.30
C ALA A 78 7.07 -8.05 -8.80
N THR A 79 6.49 -8.00 -7.63
CA THR A 79 5.77 -9.12 -7.03
C THR A 79 4.38 -8.63 -6.62
N SER A 80 3.37 -9.44 -6.87
CA SER A 80 2.01 -9.15 -6.44
C SER A 80 1.63 -10.05 -5.27
N ILE A 81 1.19 -9.44 -4.19
CA ILE A 81 0.65 -10.14 -3.02
C ILE A 81 -0.80 -9.70 -2.88
N ASN A 82 -1.72 -10.65 -2.97
CA ASN A 82 -3.15 -10.37 -2.83
C ASN A 82 -3.64 -10.99 -1.54
N LEU A 83 -4.01 -10.14 -0.60
CA LEU A 83 -4.54 -10.58 0.68
C LEU A 83 -6.06 -10.61 0.63
N LYS A 84 -6.63 -11.61 1.24
CA LYS A 84 -8.07 -11.61 1.47
C LYS A 84 -8.40 -10.40 2.34
N ARG A 85 -9.50 -9.71 2.01
CA ARG A 85 -9.92 -8.52 2.73
C ARG A 85 -9.98 -8.76 4.24
N ASP A 86 -9.50 -7.78 5.00
CA ASP A 86 -9.48 -7.79 6.47
C ASP A 86 -8.61 -8.88 7.10
N THR A 87 -7.65 -9.44 6.36
CA THR A 87 -6.67 -10.35 6.93
C THR A 87 -5.39 -9.61 7.29
N ASP A 88 -4.79 -9.96 8.41
CA ASP A 88 -3.65 -9.27 8.99
C ASP A 88 -2.39 -10.15 8.94
N ASN A 89 -2.12 -10.73 7.77
CA ASN A 89 -1.07 -11.72 7.59
C ASN A 89 -0.10 -11.41 6.45
N LEU A 90 0.08 -10.14 6.12
CA LEU A 90 1.03 -9.73 5.07
C LEU A 90 2.42 -10.32 5.30
N LYS A 91 2.86 -10.38 6.56
CA LYS A 91 4.18 -10.89 6.93
C LYS A 91 4.41 -12.33 6.49
N ASP A 92 3.35 -13.10 6.26
CA ASP A 92 3.46 -14.50 5.84
C ASP A 92 3.81 -14.63 4.36
N PHE A 93 3.66 -13.56 3.58
CA PHE A 93 3.82 -13.56 2.12
C PHE A 93 4.95 -12.66 1.63
N ILE A 94 5.52 -11.82 2.48
CA ILE A 94 6.56 -10.87 2.12
C ILE A 94 7.82 -11.15 2.95
N TRP A 95 8.96 -11.02 2.29
CA TRP A 95 10.26 -11.31 2.91
C TRP A 95 11.24 -10.15 2.76
#